data_df93e20f5312ea60e5e6893e606843e1
#
_entry.id   df93e20f5312ea60e5e6893e606843e1
#
_cell.length_a   1.000
_cell.length_b   1.000
_cell.length_c   1.000
_cell.angle_alpha   90.00
_cell.angle_beta   90.00
_cell.angle_gamma   90.00
#
_symmetry.space_group_name_H-M   'P 1'
#
loop_
_entity.id
_entity.type
_entity.pdbx_description
1 polymer ?
#
loop_
_entity_poly.entity_id
_entity_poly.type
_entity_poly.pdbx_seq_one_letter_code
_entity_poly.pdbx_strand_id
1 'polypeptide(L)'
;LPLPQDAGDALLAYIEHGRPVVATPKVFIRSIAPFVPFSSSGAISIVVRDALSRAGIDYANLRGAYLLRHSAATNMLRSGATLDAVGALLRHRSPETTAIYAKVDTTMLAQVTQPWIGGAA
;
A
#
# COMPACT_ATOMS: atom_id res chain seq x y z
N LEU A 1 -13.30 -6.05 -1.03
CA LEU A 1 -12.24 -6.92 -0.57
C LEU A 1 -12.51 -7.28 0.87
N PRO A 2 -12.40 -8.55 1.27
CA PRO A 2 -12.45 -8.91 2.67
C PRO A 2 -11.28 -8.23 3.40
N LEU A 3 -11.56 -7.72 4.59
CA LEU A 3 -10.55 -7.16 5.46
C LEU A 3 -9.76 -8.31 6.10
N PRO A 4 -8.42 -8.32 6.08
CA PRO A 4 -7.65 -9.30 6.84
C PRO A 4 -8.03 -9.28 8.32
N GLN A 5 -8.01 -10.44 8.98
CA GLN A 5 -8.49 -10.57 10.36
C GLN A 5 -7.75 -9.63 11.31
N ASP A 6 -6.42 -9.59 11.24
CA ASP A 6 -5.56 -8.72 12.06
C ASP A 6 -5.87 -7.24 11.89
N ALA A 7 -6.12 -6.80 10.65
CA ALA A 7 -6.53 -5.43 10.36
C ALA A 7 -7.95 -5.13 10.86
N GLY A 8 -8.85 -6.12 10.79
CA GLY A 8 -10.20 -6.03 11.35
C GLY A 8 -10.18 -5.86 12.85
N ASP A 9 -9.41 -6.69 13.53
CA ASP A 9 -9.27 -6.66 15.00
C ASP A 9 -8.65 -5.33 15.47
N ALA A 10 -7.62 -4.85 14.78
CA ALA A 10 -7.00 -3.56 15.08
C ALA A 10 -7.96 -2.38 14.88
N LEU A 11 -8.78 -2.43 13.82
CA LEU A 11 -9.80 -1.42 13.56
C LEU A 11 -10.90 -1.44 14.63
N LEU A 12 -11.34 -2.62 15.03
CA LEU A 12 -12.35 -2.78 16.08
C LEU A 12 -11.82 -2.24 17.43
N ALA A 13 -10.61 -2.63 17.81
CA ALA A 13 -9.97 -2.12 19.02
C ALA A 13 -9.83 -0.59 19.00
N TYR A 14 -9.49 0.00 17.84
CA TYR A 14 -9.46 1.45 17.72
C TYR A 14 -10.85 2.08 17.90
N ILE A 15 -11.89 1.52 17.30
CA ILE A 15 -13.26 2.05 17.39
C ILE A 15 -13.77 1.98 18.83
N GLU A 16 -13.49 0.89 19.53
CA GLU A 16 -14.01 0.64 20.89
C GLU A 16 -13.23 1.41 21.97
N HIS A 17 -11.91 1.54 21.82
CA HIS A 17 -11.05 2.00 22.91
C HIS A 17 -10.19 3.23 22.57
N GLY A 18 -9.92 3.49 21.29
CA GLY A 18 -8.97 4.53 20.87
C GLY A 18 -9.60 5.72 20.17
N ARG A 19 -10.78 5.55 19.59
CA ARG A 19 -11.42 6.59 18.81
C ARG A 19 -12.04 7.67 19.69
N PRO A 20 -11.70 8.97 19.51
CA PRO A 20 -12.38 10.06 20.20
C PRO A 20 -13.89 10.06 19.92
N VAL A 21 -14.67 10.35 20.96
CA VAL A 21 -16.14 10.43 20.85
C VAL A 21 -16.52 11.77 20.20
N VAL A 22 -16.91 11.69 18.92
CA VAL A 22 -17.36 12.85 18.14
C VAL A 22 -18.52 12.45 17.23
N ALA A 23 -19.44 13.40 16.98
CA ALA A 23 -20.63 13.20 16.16
C ALA A 23 -20.26 13.25 14.66
N THR A 24 -19.67 12.17 14.15
CA THR A 24 -19.31 12.04 12.73
C THR A 24 -19.32 10.58 12.29
N PRO A 25 -19.78 10.28 11.05
CA PRO A 25 -19.71 8.93 10.49
C PRO A 25 -18.29 8.55 10.03
N LYS A 26 -17.32 9.46 10.08
CA LYS A 26 -15.94 9.16 9.71
C LYS A 26 -15.29 8.26 10.75
N VAL A 27 -14.61 7.21 10.29
CA VAL A 27 -13.95 6.23 11.17
C VAL A 27 -12.75 6.88 11.87
N PHE A 28 -11.82 7.42 11.09
CA PHE A 28 -10.56 7.93 11.62
C PHE A 28 -10.65 9.39 12.03
N ILE A 29 -10.32 9.64 13.28
CA ILE A 29 -10.36 10.96 13.95
C ILE A 29 -8.95 11.26 14.45
N ARG A 30 -8.57 12.53 14.46
CA ARG A 30 -7.31 12.96 15.09
C ARG A 30 -7.32 12.61 16.57
N SER A 31 -6.24 12.04 17.06
CA SER A 31 -6.05 11.73 18.48
C SER A 31 -5.67 12.96 19.34
N ILE A 32 -5.43 14.11 18.69
CA ILE A 32 -5.06 15.39 19.33
C ILE A 32 -6.09 16.43 18.93
N ALA A 33 -6.46 17.28 19.88
CA ALA A 33 -7.42 18.37 19.67
C ALA A 33 -7.00 19.31 18.52
N PRO A 34 -7.95 19.85 17.75
CA PRO A 34 -9.36 19.52 17.78
C PRO A 34 -9.62 18.11 17.24
N PHE A 35 -10.48 17.34 17.93
CA PHE A 35 -10.85 15.96 17.55
C PHE A 35 -11.78 15.96 16.34
N VAL A 36 -11.19 16.13 15.17
CA VAL A 36 -11.90 16.19 13.88
C VAL A 36 -11.42 15.08 12.94
N PRO A 37 -12.23 14.68 11.97
CA PRO A 37 -11.79 13.75 10.92
C PRO A 37 -10.54 14.24 10.19
N PHE A 38 -9.76 13.32 9.65
CA PHE A 38 -8.67 13.69 8.75
C PHE A 38 -9.21 14.46 7.53
N SER A 39 -8.65 15.63 7.28
CA SER A 39 -9.06 16.51 6.20
C SER A 39 -8.58 16.05 4.82
N SER A 40 -7.52 15.24 4.77
CA SER A 40 -6.91 14.77 3.53
C SER A 40 -6.14 13.46 3.71
N SER A 41 -5.82 12.81 2.60
CA SER A 41 -4.92 11.64 2.56
C SER A 41 -3.49 11.95 3.03
N GLY A 42 -3.10 13.22 3.05
CA GLY A 42 -1.80 13.67 3.57
C GLY A 42 -1.61 13.32 5.05
N ALA A 43 -2.67 13.32 5.85
CA ALA A 43 -2.61 12.91 7.25
C ALA A 43 -2.13 11.45 7.41
N ILE A 44 -2.60 10.54 6.56
CA ILE A 44 -2.15 9.14 6.56
C ILE A 44 -0.67 9.05 6.17
N SER A 45 -0.22 9.86 5.20
CA SER A 45 1.20 9.90 4.82
C SER A 45 2.10 10.36 5.97
N ILE A 46 1.64 11.27 6.82
CA ILE A 46 2.36 11.69 8.03
C ILE A 46 2.45 10.52 9.03
N VAL A 47 1.36 9.83 9.29
CA VAL A 47 1.34 8.66 10.20
C VAL A 47 2.32 7.58 9.72
N VAL A 48 2.33 7.27 8.41
CA VAL A 48 3.25 6.29 7.83
C VAL A 48 4.70 6.76 7.96
N ARG A 49 4.98 8.01 7.64
CA ARG A 49 6.32 8.60 7.78
C ARG A 49 6.83 8.49 9.22
N ASP A 50 6.00 8.85 10.17
CA ASP A 50 6.39 8.84 11.59
C ASP A 50 6.59 7.40 12.09
N ALA A 51 5.84 6.43 11.58
CA ALA A 51 6.05 5.01 11.85
C ALA A 51 7.38 4.49 11.27
N LEU A 52 7.71 4.85 10.03
CA LEU A 52 8.98 4.51 9.38
C LEU A 52 10.17 5.11 10.14
N SER A 53 10.05 6.37 10.54
CA SER A 53 11.08 7.05 11.36
C SER A 53 11.35 6.33 12.68
N ARG A 54 10.30 5.94 13.39
CA ARG A 54 10.43 5.15 14.64
C ARG A 54 11.07 3.78 14.41
N ALA A 55 10.86 3.19 13.23
CA ALA A 55 11.47 1.93 12.83
C ALA A 55 12.93 2.08 12.32
N GLY A 56 13.48 3.30 12.30
CA GLY A 56 14.83 3.56 11.79
C GLY A 56 14.97 3.40 10.27
N ILE A 57 13.85 3.44 9.53
CA ILE A 57 13.84 3.31 8.07
C ILE A 57 14.00 4.68 7.46
N ASP A 58 15.03 4.85 6.61
CA ASP A 58 15.19 6.07 5.82
C ASP A 58 14.08 6.18 4.78
N TYR A 59 13.33 7.27 4.87
CA TYR A 59 12.18 7.57 4.01
C TYR A 59 12.37 8.84 3.17
N ALA A 60 13.56 9.43 3.13
CA ALA A 60 13.81 10.72 2.48
C ALA A 60 13.31 10.80 1.03
N ASN A 61 13.32 9.67 0.31
CA ASN A 61 12.87 9.53 -1.07
C ASN A 61 11.51 8.82 -1.19
N LEU A 62 10.81 8.53 -0.10
CA LEU A 62 9.61 7.69 -0.08
C LEU A 62 8.34 8.54 0.05
N ARG A 63 7.33 8.24 -0.74
CA ARG A 63 6.07 8.99 -0.79
C ARG A 63 5.04 8.46 0.21
N GLY A 64 5.32 8.54 1.52
CA GLY A 64 4.33 8.28 2.58
C GLY A 64 3.52 7.00 2.41
N ALA A 65 2.20 7.09 2.52
CA ALA A 65 1.29 5.94 2.40
C ALA A 65 1.33 5.26 1.02
N TYR A 66 1.73 5.96 -0.02
CA TYR A 66 1.87 5.39 -1.37
C TYR A 66 2.96 4.32 -1.44
N LEU A 67 4.01 4.45 -0.61
CA LEU A 67 5.04 3.42 -0.45
C LEU A 67 4.45 2.08 -0.05
N LEU A 68 3.54 2.05 0.93
CA LEU A 68 2.91 0.82 1.40
C LEU A 68 2.12 0.13 0.28
N ARG A 69 1.43 0.93 -0.54
CA ARG A 69 0.70 0.43 -1.71
C ARG A 69 1.65 -0.19 -2.74
N HIS A 70 2.78 0.48 -3.03
CA HIS A 70 3.79 -0.06 -3.94
C HIS A 70 4.44 -1.33 -3.40
N SER A 71 4.79 -1.35 -2.12
CA SER A 71 5.37 -2.53 -1.48
C SER A 71 4.41 -3.71 -1.51
N ALA A 72 3.14 -3.50 -1.22
CA ALA A 72 2.11 -4.53 -1.31
C ALA A 72 1.99 -5.09 -2.74
N ALA A 73 1.91 -4.23 -3.76
CA ALA A 73 1.85 -4.65 -5.15
C ALA A 73 3.08 -5.48 -5.56
N THR A 74 4.27 -5.00 -5.22
CA THR A 74 5.52 -5.69 -5.54
C THR A 74 5.62 -7.04 -4.84
N ASN A 75 5.24 -7.12 -3.57
CA ASN A 75 5.23 -8.38 -2.82
C ASN A 75 4.23 -9.38 -3.41
N MET A 76 3.05 -8.94 -3.83
CA MET A 76 2.07 -9.80 -4.49
C MET A 76 2.63 -10.39 -5.79
N LEU A 77 3.27 -9.58 -6.63
CA LEU A 77 3.89 -10.05 -7.87
C LEU A 77 5.00 -11.05 -7.58
N ARG A 78 5.88 -10.78 -6.61
CA ARG A 78 6.93 -11.71 -6.18
C ARG A 78 6.38 -13.02 -5.65
N SER A 79 5.18 -13.00 -5.09
CA SER A 79 4.45 -14.18 -4.63
C SER A 79 3.68 -14.89 -5.76
N GLY A 80 3.86 -14.47 -7.02
CA GLY A 80 3.27 -15.10 -8.20
C GLY A 80 1.87 -14.60 -8.58
N ALA A 81 1.38 -13.50 -7.98
CA ALA A 81 0.13 -12.89 -8.40
C ALA A 81 0.26 -12.27 -9.80
N THR A 82 -0.80 -12.36 -10.60
CA THR A 82 -0.85 -11.71 -11.90
C THR A 82 -1.01 -10.19 -11.79
N LEU A 83 -0.60 -9.45 -12.82
CA LEU A 83 -0.83 -8.00 -12.90
C LEU A 83 -2.31 -7.64 -12.78
N ASP A 84 -3.19 -8.45 -13.38
CA ASP A 84 -4.64 -8.25 -13.31
C ASP A 84 -5.15 -8.41 -11.86
N ALA A 85 -4.68 -9.42 -11.13
CA ALA A 85 -5.03 -9.62 -9.72
C ALA A 85 -4.55 -8.44 -8.86
N VAL A 86 -3.34 -7.94 -9.10
CA VAL A 86 -2.81 -6.74 -8.41
C VAL A 86 -3.62 -5.49 -8.77
N GLY A 87 -3.94 -5.31 -10.05
CA GLY A 87 -4.77 -4.18 -10.51
C GLY A 87 -6.15 -4.18 -9.89
N ALA A 88 -6.80 -5.34 -9.83
CA ALA A 88 -8.11 -5.53 -9.22
C ALA A 88 -8.07 -5.25 -7.70
N LEU A 89 -7.07 -5.77 -6.99
CA LEU A 89 -6.88 -5.54 -5.56
C LEU A 89 -6.66 -4.06 -5.26
N LEU A 90 -5.80 -3.41 -6.02
CA LEU A 90 -5.47 -2.00 -5.83
C LEU A 90 -6.52 -1.06 -6.41
N ARG A 91 -7.56 -1.58 -7.06
CA ARG A 91 -8.63 -0.82 -7.71
C ARG A 91 -8.07 0.20 -8.71
N HIS A 92 -7.11 -0.22 -9.51
CA HIS A 92 -6.61 0.61 -10.60
C HIS A 92 -7.71 0.79 -11.66
N ARG A 93 -7.87 2.03 -12.13
CA ARG A 93 -8.88 2.36 -13.15
C ARG A 93 -8.44 1.94 -14.54
N SER A 94 -7.14 1.76 -14.74
CA SER A 94 -6.59 1.36 -16.03
C SER A 94 -5.45 0.35 -15.85
N PRO A 95 -5.31 -0.61 -16.78
CA PRO A 95 -4.21 -1.59 -16.76
C PRO A 95 -2.83 -0.94 -16.81
N GLU A 96 -2.68 0.21 -17.48
CA GLU A 96 -1.42 0.94 -17.59
C GLU A 96 -0.88 1.35 -16.22
N THR A 97 -1.79 1.66 -15.29
CA THR A 97 -1.40 2.00 -13.90
C THR A 97 -0.76 0.80 -13.20
N THR A 98 -1.17 -0.42 -13.54
CA THR A 98 -0.59 -1.65 -12.97
C THR A 98 0.68 -2.06 -13.72
N ALA A 99 0.78 -1.75 -15.01
CA ALA A 99 1.95 -2.08 -15.85
C ALA A 99 3.26 -1.44 -15.36
N ILE A 100 3.19 -0.37 -14.55
CA ILE A 100 4.38 0.21 -13.93
C ILE A 100 5.12 -0.79 -13.02
N TYR A 101 4.40 -1.73 -12.42
CA TYR A 101 4.99 -2.76 -11.56
C TYR A 101 5.69 -3.87 -12.36
N ALA A 102 5.28 -4.12 -13.59
CA ALA A 102 5.95 -5.07 -14.48
C ALA A 102 7.40 -4.63 -14.80
N LYS A 103 7.65 -3.31 -14.80
CA LYS A 103 8.99 -2.76 -15.06
C LYS A 103 9.93 -2.81 -13.84
N VAL A 104 9.39 -3.05 -12.64
CA VAL A 104 10.17 -3.01 -11.40
C VAL A 104 10.80 -4.37 -11.09
N ASP A 105 10.27 -5.46 -11.62
CA ASP A 105 10.77 -6.81 -11.37
C ASP A 105 11.47 -7.39 -12.61
N THR A 106 12.67 -6.86 -12.88
CA THR A 106 13.56 -7.39 -13.92
C THR A 106 13.95 -8.86 -13.67
N THR A 107 13.90 -9.32 -12.41
CA THR A 107 14.20 -10.71 -12.04
C THR A 107 13.08 -11.64 -12.49
N MET A 108 11.82 -11.25 -12.34
CA MET A 108 10.70 -12.04 -12.90
C MET A 108 10.68 -12.00 -14.43
N LEU A 109 10.99 -10.85 -15.04
CA LEU A 109 11.09 -10.75 -16.50
C LEU A 109 12.17 -11.67 -17.06
N ALA A 110 13.31 -11.80 -16.37
CA ALA A 110 14.38 -12.69 -16.77
C ALA A 110 13.99 -14.18 -16.71
N GLN A 111 13.05 -14.56 -15.84
CA GLN A 111 12.54 -15.94 -15.75
C GLN A 111 11.55 -16.29 -16.87
N VAL A 112 10.92 -15.30 -17.49
CA VAL A 112 9.92 -15.48 -18.55
C VAL A 112 10.51 -15.23 -19.95
N THR A 113 11.69 -14.63 -20.03
CA THR A 113 12.39 -14.46 -21.31
C THR A 113 12.96 -15.79 -21.76
N GLN A 114 12.38 -16.35 -22.82
CA GLN A 114 13.02 -17.45 -23.53
C GLN A 114 14.34 -16.97 -24.15
N PRO A 115 15.40 -17.83 -24.18
CA PRO A 115 16.62 -17.50 -24.90
C PRO A 115 16.27 -17.17 -26.34
N TRP A 116 16.81 -16.06 -26.85
CA TRP A 116 16.63 -15.66 -28.23
C TRP A 116 17.17 -16.75 -29.17
N ILE A 117 16.28 -17.31 -29.99
CA ILE A 117 16.62 -18.41 -30.94
C ILE A 117 17.48 -17.90 -32.12
N GLY A 118 18.22 -16.85 -31.99
CA GLY A 118 19.04 -16.27 -33.07
C GLY A 118 20.42 -15.78 -32.64
N GLY A 119 20.84 -16.07 -31.43
CA GLY A 119 22.13 -15.64 -30.89
C GLY A 119 23.22 -16.70 -30.94
N ALA A 120 23.42 -17.35 -32.08
CA ALA A 120 24.63 -18.12 -32.36
C ALA A 120 25.37 -17.42 -33.50
N ALA A 121 26.35 -16.64 -33.15
CA ALA A 121 27.47 -16.31 -33.98
C ALA A 121 28.72 -16.28 -33.13
#